data_35ad5e61a7dc00239b22d6e624fe5773
#
_entry.id   35ad5e61a7dc00239b22d6e624fe5773
#
_cell.length_a   1.000
_cell.length_b   1.000
_cell.length_c   1.000
_cell.angle_alpha   90.00
_cell.angle_beta   90.00
_cell.angle_gamma   90.00
#
_symmetry.space_group_name_H-M   'P 1'
#
loop_
_entity.id
_entity.type
_entity.pdbx_description
1 polymer ?
#
loop_
_entity_poly.entity_id
_entity_poly.type
_entity_poly.pdbx_seq_one_letter_code
_entity_poly.pdbx_strand_id
1 'polypeptide(L)'
;MKKIVVWNHVAEYNLGGPSIMHGIYELLREVYPDGFDLVNLQQRTPLPTHDIADMPYRTIPIQETRAVDFLKVYYLNQKIPAQPGKISLSDAFEIVKGADVVVDLFAIDFCDKFGQETRPSPLAPLYTKMNYPLAAAARKYHVRSGKVAASFGPMTCEFTRHAARFAADHLYDFMIAREHKSQQAMRGAGSRKDIPFSPDIANLMPFTKREEYTHPTVGLSISHQIIRQWKSAEDYTFCMAKLCLHIQNELHAETLLIPNEILPQTPYNDIDVAEDIAELLEQLGGTTRILNSQDLTSTEIKNHIAGCELLVASRYHSCVAALSSCTPLLVVGWHYKYEELMHSYRQDAWLLSEADCDSQKLLTTFDALWEQRAAVRQTLTEVYPQVRAEIIAVGRRMLGEENK
;
A
#
# COMPACT_ATOMS: atom_id res chain seq x y z
N MET A 1 27.91 -9.38 0.11
CA MET A 1 26.57 -9.08 -0.41
C MET A 1 25.57 -9.41 0.70
N LYS A 2 24.72 -8.45 1.10
CA LYS A 2 23.73 -8.62 2.18
C LYS A 2 22.61 -9.54 1.75
N LYS A 3 22.21 -10.46 2.64
CA LYS A 3 21.07 -11.36 2.42
C LYS A 3 19.84 -10.80 3.11
N ILE A 4 18.84 -10.41 2.35
CA ILE A 4 17.62 -9.74 2.83
C ILE A 4 16.43 -10.63 2.56
N VAL A 5 15.61 -10.84 3.57
CA VAL A 5 14.34 -11.54 3.46
C VAL A 5 13.22 -10.51 3.63
N VAL A 6 12.32 -10.46 2.65
CA VAL A 6 11.05 -9.73 2.78
C VAL A 6 9.89 -10.72 2.85
N TRP A 7 8.80 -10.34 3.51
CA TRP A 7 7.65 -11.20 3.65
C TRP A 7 6.38 -10.40 3.96
N ASN A 8 5.25 -11.10 3.95
CA ASN A 8 3.95 -10.58 4.39
C ASN A 8 3.41 -9.43 3.53
N HIS A 9 3.88 -9.27 2.29
CA HIS A 9 3.25 -8.36 1.36
C HIS A 9 2.07 -9.06 0.65
N VAL A 10 1.08 -8.28 0.25
CA VAL A 10 -0.11 -8.75 -0.46
C VAL A 10 -0.02 -8.27 -1.90
N ALA A 11 0.29 -9.19 -2.83
CA ALA A 11 0.42 -8.87 -4.25
C ALA A 11 -0.79 -9.30 -5.09
N GLU A 12 -1.70 -10.08 -4.50
CA GLU A 12 -2.58 -10.98 -5.25
C GLU A 12 -3.82 -10.32 -5.85
N TYR A 13 -4.28 -9.24 -5.26
CA TYR A 13 -5.59 -8.67 -5.59
C TYR A 13 -5.63 -7.16 -5.60
N ASN A 14 -4.51 -6.54 -5.26
CA ASN A 14 -4.40 -5.11 -5.07
C ASN A 14 -3.05 -4.65 -5.59
N LEU A 15 -3.06 -3.86 -6.63
CA LEU A 15 -1.86 -3.34 -7.29
C LEU A 15 -0.98 -2.46 -6.37
N GLY A 16 -1.48 -2.11 -5.18
CA GLY A 16 -0.68 -1.47 -4.14
C GLY A 16 0.40 -2.37 -3.54
N GLY A 17 0.17 -3.68 -3.45
CA GLY A 17 1.17 -4.63 -2.97
C GLY A 17 2.45 -4.64 -3.81
N PRO A 18 2.37 -4.84 -5.13
CA PRO A 18 3.51 -4.70 -6.03
C PRO A 18 4.21 -3.34 -5.92
N SER A 19 3.47 -2.23 -5.78
CA SER A 19 4.05 -0.90 -5.58
C SER A 19 4.95 -0.82 -4.35
N ILE A 20 4.55 -1.49 -3.25
CA ILE A 20 5.36 -1.60 -2.03
C ILE A 20 6.61 -2.46 -2.28
N MET A 21 6.50 -3.54 -3.07
CA MET A 21 7.66 -4.38 -3.43
C MET A 21 8.67 -3.62 -4.28
N HIS A 22 8.23 -2.86 -5.28
CA HIS A 22 9.09 -1.96 -6.03
C HIS A 22 9.74 -0.92 -5.11
N GLY A 23 8.94 -0.34 -4.21
CA GLY A 23 9.42 0.66 -3.25
C GLY A 23 10.50 0.13 -2.31
N ILE A 24 10.30 -1.06 -1.73
CA ILE A 24 11.34 -1.66 -0.86
C ILE A 24 12.60 -2.03 -1.66
N TYR A 25 12.45 -2.53 -2.88
CA TYR A 25 13.58 -2.85 -3.73
C TYR A 25 14.44 -1.61 -4.02
N GLU A 26 13.81 -0.49 -4.43
CA GLU A 26 14.50 0.77 -4.66
C GLU A 26 15.12 1.34 -3.38
N LEU A 27 14.44 1.24 -2.24
CA LEU A 27 15.00 1.63 -0.95
C LEU A 27 16.25 0.83 -0.60
N LEU A 28 16.22 -0.49 -0.82
CA LEU A 28 17.37 -1.36 -0.55
C LEU A 28 18.56 -1.05 -1.48
N ARG A 29 18.33 -0.66 -2.72
CA ARG A 29 19.40 -0.17 -3.63
C ARG A 29 20.09 1.08 -3.09
N GLU A 30 19.35 1.97 -2.47
CA GLU A 30 19.88 3.18 -1.83
C GLU A 30 20.62 2.90 -0.51
N VAL A 31 20.17 1.88 0.23
CA VAL A 31 20.76 1.49 1.52
C VAL A 31 22.01 0.62 1.34
N TYR A 32 22.00 -0.28 0.35
CA TYR A 32 23.06 -1.24 0.08
C TYR A 32 23.59 -1.09 -1.36
N PRO A 33 24.33 -0.04 -1.67
CA PRO A 33 24.80 0.25 -3.04
C PRO A 33 25.77 -0.82 -3.58
N ASP A 34 26.45 -1.56 -2.70
CA ASP A 34 27.35 -2.66 -3.08
C ASP A 34 26.60 -3.96 -3.44
N GLY A 35 25.27 -3.92 -3.42
CA GLY A 35 24.38 -5.01 -3.79
C GLY A 35 23.90 -5.87 -2.62
N PHE A 36 22.80 -6.57 -2.87
CA PHE A 36 22.12 -7.46 -1.93
C PHE A 36 21.49 -8.64 -2.65
N ASP A 37 21.25 -9.72 -1.92
CA ASP A 37 20.45 -10.87 -2.35
C ASP A 37 19.09 -10.79 -1.65
N LEU A 38 18.02 -10.57 -2.42
CA LEU A 38 16.65 -10.41 -1.92
C LEU A 38 15.84 -11.68 -2.13
N VAL A 39 15.28 -12.19 -1.06
CA VAL A 39 14.34 -13.31 -1.06
C VAL A 39 12.99 -12.84 -0.52
N ASN A 40 11.95 -13.01 -1.32
CA ASN A 40 10.57 -12.82 -0.89
C ASN A 40 9.97 -14.15 -0.43
N LEU A 41 9.61 -14.24 0.85
CA LEU A 41 8.91 -15.39 1.42
C LEU A 41 7.40 -15.12 1.45
N GLN A 42 6.65 -15.76 0.57
CA GLN A 42 5.24 -15.47 0.36
C GLN A 42 4.33 -16.57 0.89
N GLN A 43 3.49 -16.23 1.87
CA GLN A 43 2.54 -17.18 2.47
C GLN A 43 1.32 -17.46 1.59
N ARG A 44 0.87 -16.47 0.84
CA ARG A 44 -0.26 -16.62 -0.08
C ARG A 44 0.27 -16.90 -1.47
N THR A 45 -0.39 -17.77 -2.22
CA THR A 45 -0.05 -17.99 -3.62
C THR A 45 -0.49 -16.75 -4.40
N PRO A 46 0.43 -15.98 -4.99
CA PRO A 46 0.02 -14.85 -5.80
C PRO A 46 -0.79 -15.37 -6.98
N LEU A 47 -1.83 -14.64 -7.34
CA LEU A 47 -2.25 -14.67 -8.73
C LEU A 47 -1.05 -14.21 -9.56
N PRO A 48 -0.85 -14.75 -10.78
CA PRO A 48 0.25 -14.34 -11.62
C PRO A 48 0.14 -12.84 -11.88
N THR A 49 0.80 -12.06 -11.03
CA THR A 49 1.04 -10.66 -11.29
C THR A 49 2.35 -10.61 -12.07
N HIS A 50 2.31 -10.14 -13.29
CA HIS A 50 3.47 -9.94 -14.15
C HIS A 50 4.57 -9.14 -13.43
N ASP A 51 4.20 -8.27 -12.51
CA ASP A 51 5.08 -7.45 -11.69
C ASP A 51 6.16 -8.21 -10.90
N ILE A 52 5.87 -9.44 -10.50
CA ILE A 52 6.79 -10.21 -9.65
C ILE A 52 7.75 -11.04 -10.52
N ALA A 53 7.34 -11.40 -11.74
CA ALA A 53 8.13 -12.27 -12.62
C ALA A 53 9.41 -11.58 -13.12
N ASP A 54 9.39 -10.26 -13.32
CA ASP A 54 10.51 -9.49 -13.90
C ASP A 54 11.43 -8.87 -12.84
N MET A 55 11.09 -8.99 -11.56
CA MET A 55 11.92 -8.42 -10.49
C MET A 55 13.16 -9.29 -10.21
N PRO A 56 14.33 -8.68 -10.00
CA PRO A 56 15.57 -9.39 -9.78
C PRO A 56 15.69 -9.96 -8.36
N TYR A 57 14.65 -10.64 -7.88
CA TYR A 57 14.64 -11.34 -6.60
C TYR A 57 13.88 -12.67 -6.71
N ARG A 58 14.13 -13.56 -5.76
CA ARG A 58 13.46 -14.85 -5.74
C ARG A 58 12.24 -14.82 -4.84
N THR A 59 11.09 -15.24 -5.37
CA THR A 59 9.89 -15.51 -4.56
C THR A 59 9.82 -16.99 -4.22
N ILE A 60 9.69 -17.31 -2.94
CA ILE A 60 9.58 -18.66 -2.42
C ILE A 60 8.24 -18.80 -1.68
N PRO A 61 7.30 -19.60 -2.18
CA PRO A 61 6.03 -19.83 -1.52
C PRO A 61 6.21 -20.59 -0.19
N ILE A 62 5.62 -20.06 0.89
CA ILE A 62 5.58 -20.73 2.21
C ILE A 62 4.18 -21.25 2.46
N GLN A 63 4.07 -22.42 3.07
CA GLN A 63 2.78 -22.91 3.56
C GLN A 63 2.20 -22.02 4.67
N GLU A 64 0.87 -22.03 4.78
CA GLU A 64 0.20 -21.31 5.86
C GLU A 64 0.64 -21.80 7.23
N THR A 65 0.88 -20.88 8.14
CA THR A 65 1.33 -21.19 9.50
C THR A 65 0.13 -21.55 10.38
N ARG A 66 -0.01 -22.83 10.71
CA ARG A 66 -0.95 -23.26 11.75
C ARG A 66 -0.32 -23.08 13.12
N ALA A 67 -1.13 -22.82 14.14
CA ALA A 67 -0.66 -22.64 15.51
C ALA A 67 0.20 -23.81 16.00
N VAL A 68 -0.23 -25.06 15.72
CA VAL A 68 0.49 -26.27 16.12
C VAL A 68 1.86 -26.37 15.42
N ASP A 69 1.96 -25.97 14.17
CA ASP A 69 3.22 -26.02 13.42
C ASP A 69 4.19 -24.95 13.96
N PHE A 70 3.70 -23.75 14.27
CA PHE A 70 4.50 -22.74 14.93
C PHE A 70 5.06 -23.22 16.27
N LEU A 71 4.23 -23.83 17.12
CA LEU A 71 4.68 -24.34 18.43
C LEU A 71 5.76 -25.42 18.26
N LYS A 72 5.58 -26.37 17.33
CA LYS A 72 6.56 -27.42 17.04
C LYS A 72 7.90 -26.83 16.55
N VAL A 73 7.85 -25.91 15.59
CA VAL A 73 9.07 -25.35 14.99
C VAL A 73 9.75 -24.36 15.94
N TYR A 74 8.99 -23.45 16.55
CA TYR A 74 9.55 -22.37 17.36
C TYR A 74 10.07 -22.84 18.72
N TYR A 75 9.28 -23.64 19.45
CA TYR A 75 9.62 -24.06 20.80
C TYR A 75 10.30 -25.43 20.89
N LEU A 76 9.93 -26.37 20.02
CA LEU A 76 10.46 -27.76 20.07
C LEU A 76 11.55 -28.01 19.05
N ASN A 77 11.89 -27.03 18.20
CA ASN A 77 12.88 -27.17 17.10
C ASN A 77 12.60 -28.36 16.16
N GLN A 78 11.34 -28.72 16.00
CA GLN A 78 10.96 -29.86 15.14
C GLN A 78 10.89 -29.41 13.69
N LYS A 79 11.40 -30.27 12.79
CA LYS A 79 11.12 -30.13 11.36
C LYS A 79 9.69 -30.60 11.07
N ILE A 80 9.03 -29.86 10.17
CA ILE A 80 7.69 -30.22 9.70
C ILE A 80 7.74 -30.43 8.18
N PRO A 81 6.90 -31.31 7.62
CA PRO A 81 6.88 -31.54 6.18
C PRO A 81 6.35 -30.31 5.43
N ALA A 82 6.91 -30.09 4.25
CA ALA A 82 6.41 -29.10 3.31
C ALA A 82 5.15 -29.58 2.59
N GLN A 83 4.29 -28.66 2.20
CA GLN A 83 3.19 -28.92 1.27
C GLN A 83 3.71 -28.90 -0.18
N PRO A 84 3.05 -29.57 -1.14
CA PRO A 84 3.45 -29.52 -2.54
C PRO A 84 3.58 -28.09 -3.07
N GLY A 85 4.70 -27.78 -3.73
CA GLY A 85 4.99 -26.47 -4.30
C GLY A 85 5.30 -25.35 -3.31
N LYS A 86 5.38 -25.65 -2.00
CA LYS A 86 5.67 -24.66 -0.94
C LYS A 86 6.76 -25.18 -0.03
N ILE A 87 7.54 -24.30 0.59
CA ILE A 87 8.44 -24.69 1.68
C ILE A 87 7.69 -24.77 3.00
N SER A 88 8.21 -25.56 3.92
CA SER A 88 7.68 -25.64 5.28
C SER A 88 8.06 -24.42 6.12
N LEU A 89 7.36 -24.21 7.24
CA LEU A 89 7.74 -23.16 8.21
C LEU A 89 9.14 -23.41 8.79
N SER A 90 9.56 -24.69 8.96
CA SER A 90 10.92 -25.00 9.43
C SER A 90 11.98 -24.61 8.41
N ASP A 91 11.73 -24.81 7.11
CA ASP A 91 12.66 -24.38 6.06
C ASP A 91 12.73 -22.86 5.94
N ALA A 92 11.57 -22.18 6.09
CA ALA A 92 11.54 -20.72 6.15
C ALA A 92 12.36 -20.18 7.34
N PHE A 93 12.34 -20.85 8.48
CA PHE A 93 13.16 -20.49 9.65
C PHE A 93 14.66 -20.64 9.36
N GLU A 94 15.08 -21.64 8.62
CA GLU A 94 16.49 -21.80 8.21
C GLU A 94 16.91 -20.70 7.23
N ILE A 95 16.01 -20.26 6.32
CA ILE A 95 16.28 -19.10 5.43
C ILE A 95 16.45 -17.85 6.28
N VAL A 96 15.54 -17.58 7.23
CA VAL A 96 15.64 -16.43 8.15
C VAL A 96 16.93 -16.47 8.95
N LYS A 97 17.33 -17.63 9.47
CA LYS A 97 18.58 -17.80 10.23
C LYS A 97 19.83 -17.44 9.42
N GLY A 98 19.78 -17.62 8.11
CA GLY A 98 20.87 -17.26 7.19
C GLY A 98 20.80 -15.83 6.63
N ALA A 99 19.82 -15.04 7.03
CA ALA A 99 19.64 -13.68 6.55
C ALA A 99 20.40 -12.65 7.43
N ASP A 100 20.74 -11.52 6.84
CA ASP A 100 21.25 -10.35 7.58
C ASP A 100 20.11 -9.47 8.12
N VAL A 101 19.03 -9.34 7.35
CA VAL A 101 17.85 -8.54 7.70
C VAL A 101 16.57 -9.21 7.23
N VAL A 102 15.54 -9.14 8.07
CA VAL A 102 14.17 -9.60 7.74
C VAL A 102 13.23 -8.40 7.79
N VAL A 103 12.49 -8.15 6.71
CA VAL A 103 11.58 -7.01 6.59
C VAL A 103 10.14 -7.49 6.39
N ASP A 104 9.26 -7.06 7.28
CA ASP A 104 7.83 -7.26 7.18
C ASP A 104 7.20 -6.09 6.40
N LEU A 105 6.47 -6.42 5.33
CA LEU A 105 5.86 -5.46 4.41
C LEU A 105 4.35 -5.35 4.54
N PHE A 106 3.74 -5.89 5.58
CA PHE A 106 2.30 -5.78 5.75
C PHE A 106 1.88 -4.34 6.05
N ALA A 107 1.19 -3.75 5.09
CA ALA A 107 0.97 -2.31 5.01
C ALA A 107 -0.06 -1.75 6.02
N ILE A 108 -0.96 -2.57 6.61
CA ILE A 108 -1.96 -2.14 7.60
C ILE A 108 -1.98 -3.15 8.72
N ASP A 109 -1.59 -2.74 9.92
CA ASP A 109 -1.38 -3.67 11.01
C ASP A 109 -1.84 -3.13 12.37
N PHE A 110 -1.92 -4.02 13.36
CA PHE A 110 -2.35 -3.71 14.72
C PHE A 110 -3.62 -2.85 14.74
N CYS A 111 -4.58 -3.17 13.88
CA CYS A 111 -5.92 -2.58 13.90
C CYS A 111 -6.90 -3.55 14.53
N ASP A 112 -7.95 -3.02 15.17
CA ASP A 112 -8.99 -3.85 15.76
C ASP A 112 -9.72 -4.61 14.64
N LYS A 113 -9.81 -5.92 14.84
CA LYS A 113 -10.52 -6.85 13.94
C LYS A 113 -11.59 -7.57 14.73
N PHE A 114 -12.58 -8.10 14.05
CA PHE A 114 -13.67 -8.85 14.66
C PHE A 114 -13.14 -9.92 15.64
N GLY A 115 -13.67 -9.91 16.86
CA GLY A 115 -13.37 -10.89 17.91
C GLY A 115 -12.05 -10.69 18.65
N GLN A 116 -11.29 -9.62 18.40
CA GLN A 116 -10.08 -9.33 19.18
C GLN A 116 -10.42 -8.82 20.59
N GLU A 117 -11.52 -8.10 20.74
CA GLU A 117 -12.03 -7.60 22.01
C GLU A 117 -12.37 -8.72 23.02
N THR A 118 -12.65 -9.92 22.53
CA THR A 118 -12.96 -11.09 23.38
C THR A 118 -11.72 -11.90 23.75
N ARG A 119 -10.55 -11.59 23.17
CA ARG A 119 -9.32 -12.35 23.43
C ARG A 119 -8.65 -11.91 24.73
N PRO A 120 -8.16 -12.87 25.55
CA PRO A 120 -7.43 -12.53 26.77
C PRO A 120 -6.14 -11.77 26.46
N SER A 121 -6.04 -10.55 26.99
CA SER A 121 -4.89 -9.67 26.77
C SER A 121 -3.53 -10.29 27.17
N PRO A 122 -3.39 -11.09 28.23
CA PRO A 122 -2.12 -11.74 28.59
C PRO A 122 -1.58 -12.70 27.51
N LEU A 123 -2.44 -13.20 26.61
CA LEU A 123 -2.01 -14.08 25.51
C LEU A 123 -1.53 -13.31 24.27
N ALA A 124 -1.65 -12.00 24.24
CA ALA A 124 -1.22 -11.17 23.12
C ALA A 124 0.23 -11.46 22.64
N PRO A 125 1.25 -11.63 23.51
CA PRO A 125 2.60 -11.96 23.10
C PRO A 125 2.70 -13.28 22.31
N LEU A 126 1.97 -14.31 22.72
CA LEU A 126 1.96 -15.60 22.03
C LEU A 126 1.28 -15.47 20.67
N TYR A 127 0.10 -14.88 20.62
CA TYR A 127 -0.62 -14.66 19.37
C TYR A 127 0.18 -13.78 18.40
N THR A 128 0.88 -12.77 18.90
CA THR A 128 1.73 -11.91 18.07
C THR A 128 2.86 -12.72 17.43
N LYS A 129 3.58 -13.57 18.19
CA LYS A 129 4.60 -14.44 17.61
C LYS A 129 4.03 -15.41 16.57
N MET A 130 2.84 -15.96 16.80
CA MET A 130 2.18 -16.87 15.85
C MET A 130 1.75 -16.17 14.56
N ASN A 131 1.26 -14.93 14.66
CA ASN A 131 0.85 -14.12 13.51
C ASN A 131 2.05 -13.57 12.72
N TYR A 132 3.20 -13.38 13.39
CA TYR A 132 4.44 -12.88 12.79
C TYR A 132 5.58 -13.92 12.96
N PRO A 133 5.44 -15.13 12.41
CA PRO A 133 6.35 -16.23 12.68
C PRO A 133 7.78 -15.97 12.20
N LEU A 134 7.97 -15.24 11.10
CA LEU A 134 9.32 -14.95 10.58
C LEU A 134 10.02 -13.87 11.38
N ALA A 135 9.29 -12.89 11.91
CA ALA A 135 9.84 -11.94 12.87
C ALA A 135 10.19 -12.63 14.19
N ALA A 136 9.36 -13.58 14.64
CA ALA A 136 9.69 -14.41 15.82
C ALA A 136 10.94 -15.27 15.58
N ALA A 137 11.10 -15.84 14.38
CA ALA A 137 12.31 -16.59 13.99
C ALA A 137 13.54 -15.67 13.97
N ALA A 138 13.43 -14.49 13.38
CA ALA A 138 14.52 -13.51 13.35
C ALA A 138 14.97 -13.15 14.78
N ARG A 139 14.04 -12.90 15.68
CA ARG A 139 14.34 -12.65 17.11
C ARG A 139 15.02 -13.84 17.78
N LYS A 140 14.55 -15.09 17.49
CA LYS A 140 15.13 -16.32 18.04
C LYS A 140 16.57 -16.53 17.60
N TYR A 141 16.89 -16.20 16.36
CA TYR A 141 18.21 -16.43 15.76
C TYR A 141 19.10 -15.16 15.78
N HIS A 142 18.67 -14.10 16.46
CA HIS A 142 19.41 -12.83 16.56
C HIS A 142 19.67 -12.19 15.18
N VAL A 143 18.75 -12.40 14.24
CA VAL A 143 18.73 -11.72 12.96
C VAL A 143 17.97 -10.43 13.10
N ARG A 144 18.51 -9.35 12.54
CA ARG A 144 17.86 -8.03 12.57
C ARG A 144 16.52 -8.08 11.82
N SER A 145 15.47 -7.54 12.43
CA SER A 145 14.15 -7.56 11.83
C SER A 145 13.40 -6.25 12.02
N GLY A 146 12.60 -5.89 11.03
CA GLY A 146 11.78 -4.69 11.13
C GLY A 146 10.53 -4.70 10.26
N LYS A 147 9.68 -3.72 10.52
CA LYS A 147 8.46 -3.46 9.78
C LYS A 147 8.57 -2.09 9.12
N VAL A 148 8.36 -2.05 7.81
CA VAL A 148 8.61 -0.85 7.01
C VAL A 148 7.30 -0.22 6.54
N ALA A 149 7.17 1.09 6.79
CA ALA A 149 6.15 1.99 6.28
C ALA A 149 4.73 1.41 6.33
N ALA A 150 4.28 1.05 7.53
CA ALA A 150 2.96 0.49 7.77
C ALA A 150 2.04 1.49 8.50
N SER A 151 0.74 1.39 8.20
CA SER A 151 -0.32 2.02 8.99
C SER A 151 -0.59 1.17 10.24
N PHE A 152 -0.67 1.80 11.40
CA PHE A 152 -0.97 1.16 12.67
C PHE A 152 -2.26 1.72 13.28
N GLY A 153 -3.12 0.80 13.73
CA GLY A 153 -4.38 1.16 14.37
C GLY A 153 -5.57 1.33 13.41
N PRO A 154 -6.74 1.71 13.93
CA PRO A 154 -7.02 2.06 15.34
C PRO A 154 -6.87 0.87 16.30
N MET A 155 -6.46 1.15 17.56
CA MET A 155 -6.23 0.17 18.63
C MET A 155 -7.11 0.50 19.84
N THR A 156 -8.39 0.19 19.77
CA THR A 156 -9.33 0.48 20.87
C THR A 156 -9.35 -0.64 21.89
N CYS A 157 -9.16 -1.90 21.46
CA CYS A 157 -9.15 -3.02 22.40
C CYS A 157 -7.78 -3.26 23.06
N GLU A 158 -7.82 -3.75 24.30
CA GLU A 158 -6.62 -3.99 25.11
C GLU A 158 -5.69 -5.05 24.48
N PHE A 159 -6.25 -6.09 23.89
CA PHE A 159 -5.49 -7.13 23.22
C PHE A 159 -4.64 -6.55 22.08
N THR A 160 -5.22 -5.70 21.21
CA THR A 160 -4.50 -5.08 20.10
C THR A 160 -3.40 -4.16 20.59
N ARG A 161 -3.66 -3.35 21.63
CA ARG A 161 -2.61 -2.51 22.25
C ARG A 161 -1.46 -3.33 22.81
N HIS A 162 -1.75 -4.44 23.52
CA HIS A 162 -0.71 -5.32 24.04
C HIS A 162 0.08 -6.01 22.91
N ALA A 163 -0.59 -6.45 21.83
CA ALA A 163 0.06 -7.06 20.67
C ALA A 163 1.01 -6.07 19.99
N ALA A 164 0.54 -4.84 19.75
CA ALA A 164 1.33 -3.77 19.13
C ALA A 164 2.56 -3.40 19.98
N ARG A 165 2.35 -3.18 21.29
CA ARG A 165 3.46 -2.90 22.21
C ARG A 165 4.46 -4.05 22.26
N PHE A 166 3.99 -5.30 22.36
CA PHE A 166 4.88 -6.47 22.37
C PHE A 166 5.69 -6.57 21.08
N ALA A 167 5.06 -6.37 19.92
CA ALA A 167 5.74 -6.40 18.64
C ALA A 167 6.84 -5.34 18.57
N ALA A 168 6.55 -4.12 18.94
CA ALA A 168 7.51 -3.02 18.92
C ALA A 168 8.67 -3.24 19.91
N ASP A 169 8.36 -3.57 21.17
CA ASP A 169 9.35 -3.61 22.23
C ASP A 169 10.20 -4.90 22.25
N HIS A 170 9.64 -6.03 21.72
CA HIS A 170 10.24 -7.34 21.89
C HIS A 170 10.37 -8.20 20.64
N LEU A 171 9.70 -7.87 19.53
CA LEU A 171 9.69 -8.70 18.33
C LEU A 171 10.53 -8.09 17.21
N TYR A 172 10.30 -6.84 16.88
CA TYR A 172 11.03 -6.13 15.84
C TYR A 172 12.16 -5.28 16.42
N ASP A 173 13.28 -5.17 15.71
CA ASP A 173 14.37 -4.25 16.08
C ASP A 173 14.04 -2.82 15.68
N PHE A 174 13.30 -2.63 14.60
CA PHE A 174 12.77 -1.32 14.19
C PHE A 174 11.37 -1.45 13.57
N MET A 175 10.61 -0.37 13.66
CA MET A 175 9.33 -0.21 12.97
C MET A 175 9.26 1.21 12.41
N ILE A 176 8.65 1.38 11.24
CA ILE A 176 8.48 2.66 10.56
C ILE A 176 6.99 2.85 10.30
N ALA A 177 6.43 3.93 10.81
CA ALA A 177 5.05 4.31 10.56
C ALA A 177 4.96 5.18 9.31
N ARG A 178 3.97 4.94 8.43
CA ARG A 178 3.79 5.79 7.25
C ARG A 178 2.84 6.97 7.44
N GLU A 179 2.24 7.10 8.63
CA GLU A 179 1.45 8.25 9.04
C GLU A 179 1.79 8.67 10.48
N HIS A 180 1.63 9.96 10.78
CA HIS A 180 1.80 10.47 12.14
C HIS A 180 0.72 9.93 13.10
N LYS A 181 -0.51 9.72 12.61
CA LYS A 181 -1.57 9.05 13.39
C LYS A 181 -1.16 7.63 13.78
N SER A 182 -0.45 6.91 12.92
CA SER A 182 0.10 5.58 13.23
C SER A 182 1.19 5.64 14.31
N GLN A 183 2.08 6.63 14.28
CA GLN A 183 3.03 6.86 15.40
C GLN A 183 2.31 7.12 16.72
N GLN A 184 1.30 7.98 16.70
CA GLN A 184 0.51 8.30 17.89
C GLN A 184 -0.22 7.07 18.43
N ALA A 185 -0.80 6.23 17.56
CA ALA A 185 -1.44 4.98 17.94
C ALA A 185 -0.47 4.03 18.66
N MET A 186 0.76 3.88 18.16
CA MET A 186 1.80 3.06 18.79
C MET A 186 2.25 3.62 20.14
N ARG A 187 2.42 4.93 20.27
CA ARG A 187 2.69 5.60 21.56
C ARG A 187 1.53 5.39 22.54
N GLY A 188 0.28 5.54 22.06
CA GLY A 188 -0.94 5.27 22.86
C GLY A 188 -1.07 3.82 23.30
N ALA A 189 -0.51 2.86 22.54
CA ALA A 189 -0.41 1.46 22.94
C ALA A 189 0.65 1.21 24.03
N GLY A 190 1.46 2.22 24.37
CA GLY A 190 2.50 2.17 25.39
C GLY A 190 3.82 1.57 24.90
N SER A 191 4.10 1.61 23.59
CA SER A 191 5.43 1.26 23.06
C SER A 191 6.50 2.23 23.57
N ARG A 192 7.63 1.68 24.00
CA ARG A 192 8.81 2.44 24.45
C ARG A 192 9.82 2.66 23.32
N LYS A 193 9.66 1.96 22.19
CA LYS A 193 10.52 2.08 21.04
C LYS A 193 10.22 3.37 20.27
N ASP A 194 11.27 4.05 19.81
CA ASP A 194 11.10 5.12 18.82
C ASP A 194 10.66 4.51 17.49
N ILE A 195 9.50 4.98 17.00
CA ILE A 195 8.93 4.56 15.72
C ILE A 195 8.90 5.80 14.83
N PRO A 196 9.88 5.96 13.93
CA PRO A 196 9.93 7.12 13.06
C PRO A 196 8.77 7.10 12.06
N PHE A 197 8.38 8.29 11.64
CA PHE A 197 7.56 8.48 10.45
C PHE A 197 8.43 8.38 9.20
N SER A 198 7.88 7.83 8.14
CA SER A 198 8.38 7.90 6.78
C SER A 198 7.18 7.85 5.83
N PRO A 199 7.12 8.68 4.81
CA PRO A 199 6.12 8.50 3.76
C PRO A 199 6.14 7.07 3.21
N ASP A 200 5.05 6.65 2.57
CA ASP A 200 4.93 5.29 2.04
C ASP A 200 6.05 4.99 1.03
N ILE A 201 6.73 3.85 1.20
CA ILE A 201 7.82 3.42 0.31
C ILE A 201 7.36 3.21 -1.14
N ALA A 202 6.07 3.00 -1.40
CA ALA A 202 5.51 2.96 -2.75
C ALA A 202 5.78 4.25 -3.56
N ASN A 203 6.08 5.37 -2.89
CA ASN A 203 6.58 6.59 -3.55
C ASN A 203 7.89 6.38 -4.32
N LEU A 204 8.70 5.41 -3.93
CA LEU A 204 9.96 5.09 -4.61
C LEU A 204 9.77 4.23 -5.86
N MET A 205 8.58 3.64 -6.07
CA MET A 205 8.31 2.86 -7.27
C MET A 205 8.59 3.71 -8.52
N PRO A 206 9.51 3.29 -9.40
CA PRO A 206 9.82 4.04 -10.61
C PRO A 206 8.62 4.04 -11.57
N PHE A 207 8.59 4.99 -12.47
CA PHE A 207 7.85 4.89 -13.72
C PHE A 207 8.84 5.05 -14.89
N THR A 208 8.62 4.32 -15.97
CA THR A 208 9.60 4.25 -17.06
C THR A 208 9.36 5.33 -18.12
N LYS A 209 8.10 5.67 -18.34
CA LYS A 209 7.66 6.70 -19.28
C LYS A 209 6.28 7.21 -18.88
N ARG A 210 5.94 8.41 -19.35
CA ARG A 210 4.52 8.84 -19.37
C ARG A 210 3.84 8.18 -20.55
N GLU A 211 2.65 7.64 -20.36
CA GLU A 211 1.85 7.18 -21.49
C GLU A 211 1.46 8.39 -22.35
N GLU A 212 1.54 8.23 -23.66
CA GLU A 212 1.18 9.28 -24.61
C GLU A 212 -0.26 9.06 -25.07
N TYR A 213 -1.12 10.01 -24.73
CA TYR A 213 -2.50 10.04 -25.17
C TYR A 213 -2.65 11.04 -26.32
N THR A 214 -3.47 10.68 -27.33
CA THR A 214 -3.74 11.55 -28.48
C THR A 214 -4.56 12.78 -28.14
N HIS A 215 -5.32 12.69 -27.04
CA HIS A 215 -6.15 13.77 -26.50
C HIS A 215 -5.84 13.97 -25.02
N PRO A 216 -6.08 15.19 -24.47
CA PRO A 216 -6.01 15.39 -23.02
C PRO A 216 -6.86 14.33 -22.30
N THR A 217 -6.26 13.59 -21.38
CA THR A 217 -6.92 12.48 -20.70
C THR A 217 -6.92 12.70 -19.20
N VAL A 218 -8.08 12.54 -18.58
CA VAL A 218 -8.27 12.53 -17.12
C VAL A 218 -8.45 11.08 -16.66
N GLY A 219 -7.59 10.65 -15.74
CA GLY A 219 -7.73 9.34 -15.11
C GLY A 219 -8.69 9.39 -13.93
N LEU A 220 -9.49 8.34 -13.74
CA LEU A 220 -10.34 8.15 -12.56
C LEU A 220 -10.01 6.79 -11.93
N SER A 221 -9.27 6.80 -10.81
CA SER A 221 -9.01 5.58 -10.04
C SER A 221 -10.12 5.37 -9.00
N ILE A 222 -11.12 4.64 -9.44
CA ILE A 222 -12.36 4.36 -8.69
C ILE A 222 -12.15 3.27 -7.64
N SER A 223 -13.09 3.13 -6.70
CA SER A 223 -12.96 2.16 -5.62
C SER A 223 -14.30 1.60 -5.16
N HIS A 224 -14.45 0.27 -5.15
CA HIS A 224 -15.60 -0.37 -4.52
C HIS A 224 -15.62 -0.19 -3.00
N GLN A 225 -14.47 0.07 -2.37
CA GLN A 225 -14.41 0.26 -0.91
C GLN A 225 -15.05 1.57 -0.46
N ILE A 226 -14.98 2.62 -1.28
CA ILE A 226 -15.58 3.91 -0.92
C ILE A 226 -17.10 3.83 -0.89
N ILE A 227 -17.72 3.00 -1.73
CA ILE A 227 -19.18 2.85 -1.81
C ILE A 227 -19.75 2.44 -0.44
N ARG A 228 -19.03 1.59 0.29
CA ARG A 228 -19.43 1.15 1.65
C ARG A 228 -19.33 2.25 2.69
N GLN A 229 -18.52 3.26 2.44
CA GLN A 229 -18.27 4.40 3.34
C GLN A 229 -19.01 5.66 2.89
N TRP A 230 -19.58 5.63 1.68
CA TRP A 230 -20.22 6.78 1.06
C TRP A 230 -21.42 7.27 1.86
N LYS A 231 -21.45 8.56 2.17
CA LYS A 231 -22.46 9.18 3.04
C LYS A 231 -23.22 10.31 2.37
N SER A 232 -22.82 10.69 1.14
CA SER A 232 -23.54 11.68 0.37
C SER A 232 -24.94 11.18 -0.02
N ALA A 233 -25.87 12.11 -0.23
CA ALA A 233 -27.21 11.81 -0.73
C ALA A 233 -27.21 11.37 -2.20
N GLU A 234 -26.22 11.77 -2.99
CA GLU A 234 -26.01 11.30 -4.35
C GLU A 234 -25.12 10.06 -4.36
N ASP A 235 -25.40 9.12 -5.23
CA ASP A 235 -24.61 7.91 -5.39
C ASP A 235 -23.20 8.19 -5.92
N TYR A 236 -22.18 7.45 -5.45
CA TYR A 236 -20.81 7.59 -5.88
C TYR A 236 -20.62 7.37 -7.38
N THR A 237 -21.21 6.30 -7.92
CA THR A 237 -21.09 5.96 -9.35
C THR A 237 -21.73 7.04 -10.21
N PHE A 238 -22.86 7.58 -9.77
CA PHE A 238 -23.52 8.70 -10.44
C PHE A 238 -22.71 9.99 -10.40
N CYS A 239 -22.10 10.33 -9.27
CA CYS A 239 -21.19 11.47 -9.18
C CYS A 239 -20.00 11.34 -10.14
N MET A 240 -19.40 10.14 -10.24
CA MET A 240 -18.29 9.88 -11.16
C MET A 240 -18.74 9.92 -12.64
N ALA A 241 -19.92 9.38 -12.98
CA ALA A 241 -20.47 9.47 -14.33
C ALA A 241 -20.73 10.92 -14.75
N LYS A 242 -21.31 11.73 -13.85
CA LYS A 242 -21.49 13.18 -14.08
C LYS A 242 -20.16 13.91 -14.29
N LEU A 243 -19.14 13.57 -13.52
CA LEU A 243 -17.81 14.14 -13.70
C LEU A 243 -17.23 13.76 -15.07
N CYS A 244 -17.34 12.50 -15.49
CA CYS A 244 -16.89 12.07 -16.82
C CYS A 244 -17.60 12.84 -17.93
N LEU A 245 -18.91 13.00 -17.83
CA LEU A 245 -19.71 13.76 -18.80
C LEU A 245 -19.27 15.24 -18.87
N HIS A 246 -19.04 15.89 -17.71
CA HIS A 246 -18.56 17.25 -17.62
C HIS A 246 -17.18 17.41 -18.28
N ILE A 247 -16.24 16.50 -17.99
CA ILE A 247 -14.90 16.50 -18.61
C ILE A 247 -14.99 16.45 -20.13
N GLN A 248 -15.87 15.62 -20.67
CA GLN A 248 -16.05 15.52 -22.12
C GLN A 248 -16.69 16.75 -22.75
N ASN A 249 -17.75 17.25 -22.15
CA ASN A 249 -18.55 18.32 -22.75
C ASN A 249 -17.90 19.70 -22.60
N GLU A 250 -17.33 19.99 -21.44
CA GLU A 250 -16.81 21.32 -21.12
C GLU A 250 -15.31 21.45 -21.40
N LEU A 251 -14.54 20.36 -21.21
CA LEU A 251 -13.09 20.41 -21.33
C LEU A 251 -12.57 19.73 -22.61
N HIS A 252 -13.44 19.05 -23.36
CA HIS A 252 -13.09 18.30 -24.54
C HIS A 252 -11.95 17.31 -24.30
N ALA A 253 -11.90 16.70 -23.12
CA ALA A 253 -10.92 15.71 -22.69
C ALA A 253 -11.54 14.32 -22.61
N GLU A 254 -10.71 13.29 -22.79
CA GLU A 254 -11.12 11.89 -22.61
C GLU A 254 -11.07 11.49 -21.13
N THR A 255 -11.86 10.50 -20.78
CA THR A 255 -11.82 9.89 -19.44
C THR A 255 -11.32 8.44 -19.51
N LEU A 256 -10.51 8.05 -18.52
CA LEU A 256 -9.95 6.72 -18.37
C LEU A 256 -10.23 6.20 -16.96
N LEU A 257 -11.11 5.21 -16.83
CA LEU A 257 -11.36 4.54 -15.56
C LEU A 257 -10.22 3.55 -15.28
N ILE A 258 -9.64 3.62 -14.09
CA ILE A 258 -8.47 2.84 -13.67
C ILE A 258 -8.84 1.98 -12.45
N PRO A 259 -9.33 0.74 -12.66
CA PRO A 259 -9.50 -0.23 -11.58
C PRO A 259 -8.16 -0.58 -10.95
N ASN A 260 -8.10 -0.69 -9.62
CA ASN A 260 -6.86 -0.96 -8.89
C ASN A 260 -6.92 -2.24 -8.06
N GLU A 261 -8.02 -2.51 -7.38
CA GLU A 261 -8.25 -3.72 -6.62
C GLU A 261 -9.19 -4.65 -7.37
N ILE A 262 -8.62 -5.75 -7.88
CA ILE A 262 -9.31 -6.68 -8.75
C ILE A 262 -9.33 -8.03 -8.04
N LEU A 263 -10.43 -8.29 -7.32
CA LEU A 263 -10.61 -9.48 -6.50
C LEU A 263 -11.50 -10.50 -7.25
N PRO A 264 -10.95 -11.49 -7.96
CA PRO A 264 -11.75 -12.44 -8.76
C PRO A 264 -12.79 -13.24 -7.97
N GLN A 265 -12.65 -13.26 -6.64
CA GLN A 265 -13.53 -14.02 -5.74
C GLN A 265 -14.49 -13.13 -4.94
N THR A 266 -14.44 -11.82 -5.12
CA THR A 266 -15.40 -10.89 -4.52
C THR A 266 -16.54 -10.66 -5.49
N PRO A 267 -17.79 -10.69 -5.01
CA PRO A 267 -18.96 -10.51 -5.88
C PRO A 267 -19.06 -9.08 -6.47
N TYR A 268 -18.22 -8.14 -6.03
CA TYR A 268 -18.19 -6.76 -6.51
C TYR A 268 -16.84 -6.13 -6.22
N ASN A 269 -16.14 -5.65 -7.24
CA ASN A 269 -14.79 -5.09 -7.16
C ASN A 269 -14.65 -3.80 -8.00
N ASP A 270 -13.44 -3.29 -8.19
CA ASP A 270 -13.24 -2.02 -8.90
C ASP A 270 -13.58 -2.09 -10.39
N ILE A 271 -13.54 -3.28 -11.01
CA ILE A 271 -13.97 -3.44 -12.42
C ILE A 271 -15.48 -3.27 -12.50
N ASP A 272 -16.22 -3.91 -11.60
CA ASP A 272 -17.68 -3.81 -11.58
C ASP A 272 -18.11 -2.34 -11.38
N VAL A 273 -17.43 -1.59 -10.51
CA VAL A 273 -17.67 -0.15 -10.34
C VAL A 273 -17.36 0.65 -11.61
N ALA A 274 -16.30 0.27 -12.33
CA ALA A 274 -15.96 0.94 -13.59
C ALA A 274 -17.02 0.69 -14.66
N GLU A 275 -17.53 -0.54 -14.75
CA GLU A 275 -18.60 -0.92 -15.67
C GLU A 275 -19.91 -0.19 -15.34
N ASP A 276 -20.30 -0.11 -14.06
CA ASP A 276 -21.46 0.64 -13.61
C ASP A 276 -21.36 2.14 -13.98
N ILE A 277 -20.19 2.75 -13.79
CA ILE A 277 -19.95 4.15 -14.18
C ILE A 277 -20.04 4.33 -15.70
N ALA A 278 -19.45 3.41 -16.47
CA ALA A 278 -19.46 3.47 -17.92
C ALA A 278 -20.90 3.32 -18.48
N GLU A 279 -21.70 2.41 -17.94
CA GLU A 279 -23.11 2.22 -18.30
C GLU A 279 -23.95 3.47 -17.99
N LEU A 280 -23.81 4.04 -16.80
CA LEU A 280 -24.48 5.29 -16.43
C LEU A 280 -24.07 6.44 -17.34
N LEU A 281 -22.78 6.54 -17.68
CA LEU A 281 -22.28 7.59 -18.57
C LEU A 281 -22.84 7.44 -19.99
N GLU A 282 -22.96 6.22 -20.50
CA GLU A 282 -23.58 5.95 -21.80
C GLU A 282 -25.05 6.38 -21.82
N GLN A 283 -25.80 6.09 -20.76
CA GLN A 283 -27.19 6.54 -20.60
C GLN A 283 -27.32 8.08 -20.59
N LEU A 284 -26.26 8.78 -20.14
CA LEU A 284 -26.17 10.24 -20.15
C LEU A 284 -25.63 10.81 -21.49
N GLY A 285 -25.29 9.94 -22.46
CA GLY A 285 -24.80 10.32 -23.79
C GLY A 285 -23.29 10.55 -23.87
N GLY A 286 -22.51 10.14 -22.85
CA GLY A 286 -21.06 10.19 -22.83
C GLY A 286 -20.41 8.83 -23.11
N THR A 287 -19.07 8.79 -23.12
CA THR A 287 -18.27 7.58 -23.31
C THR A 287 -17.03 7.63 -22.42
N THR A 288 -16.48 6.46 -22.05
CA THR A 288 -15.21 6.38 -21.31
C THR A 288 -14.46 5.12 -21.70
N ARG A 289 -13.18 5.09 -21.40
CA ARG A 289 -12.36 3.87 -21.52
C ARG A 289 -12.13 3.26 -20.15
N ILE A 290 -12.18 1.95 -20.05
CA ILE A 290 -11.77 1.20 -18.86
C ILE A 290 -10.39 0.60 -19.14
N LEU A 291 -9.42 0.91 -18.28
CA LEU A 291 -8.09 0.32 -18.36
C LEU A 291 -8.16 -1.16 -17.97
N ASN A 292 -7.68 -2.05 -18.84
CA ASN A 292 -7.56 -3.47 -18.51
C ASN A 292 -6.39 -3.70 -17.54
N SER A 293 -6.59 -3.30 -16.28
CA SER A 293 -5.56 -3.35 -15.24
C SER A 293 -5.15 -4.78 -14.86
N GLN A 294 -5.92 -5.80 -15.24
CA GLN A 294 -5.60 -7.20 -14.95
C GLN A 294 -4.36 -7.69 -15.70
N ASP A 295 -4.12 -7.14 -16.88
CA ASP A 295 -3.02 -7.54 -17.76
C ASP A 295 -1.79 -6.61 -17.62
N LEU A 296 -1.88 -5.58 -16.74
CA LEU A 296 -0.83 -4.59 -16.55
C LEU A 296 -0.10 -4.77 -15.22
N THR A 297 1.18 -4.46 -15.25
CA THR A 297 2.01 -4.30 -14.06
C THR A 297 1.67 -3.00 -13.31
N SER A 298 2.03 -2.91 -12.03
CA SER A 298 1.88 -1.68 -11.26
C SER A 298 2.68 -0.52 -11.86
N THR A 299 3.83 -0.82 -12.48
CA THR A 299 4.66 0.16 -13.19
C THR A 299 3.94 0.69 -14.45
N GLU A 300 3.31 -0.18 -15.23
CA GLU A 300 2.53 0.23 -16.39
C GLU A 300 1.31 1.06 -16.01
N ILE A 301 0.59 0.67 -14.95
CA ILE A 301 -0.51 1.49 -14.42
C ILE A 301 -0.01 2.86 -13.96
N LYS A 302 1.15 2.92 -13.31
CA LYS A 302 1.77 4.21 -12.95
C LYS A 302 2.15 5.03 -14.19
N ASN A 303 2.60 4.39 -15.28
CA ASN A 303 2.86 5.06 -16.56
C ASN A 303 1.58 5.68 -17.14
N HIS A 304 0.46 4.96 -17.10
CA HIS A 304 -0.86 5.48 -17.50
C HIS A 304 -1.26 6.68 -16.65
N ILE A 305 -1.17 6.58 -15.32
CA ILE A 305 -1.45 7.68 -14.39
C ILE A 305 -0.55 8.88 -14.69
N ALA A 306 0.75 8.65 -14.91
CA ALA A 306 1.72 9.70 -15.21
C ALA A 306 1.42 10.42 -16.54
N GLY A 307 0.78 9.75 -17.51
CA GLY A 307 0.35 10.30 -18.79
C GLY A 307 -0.89 11.19 -18.69
N CYS A 308 -1.70 11.03 -17.67
CA CYS A 308 -2.92 11.83 -17.48
C CYS A 308 -2.61 13.31 -17.18
N GLU A 309 -3.48 14.21 -17.67
CA GLU A 309 -3.44 15.62 -17.28
C GLU A 309 -3.73 15.82 -15.79
N LEU A 310 -4.64 15.00 -15.26
CA LEU A 310 -5.09 15.00 -13.89
C LEU A 310 -5.61 13.60 -13.53
N LEU A 311 -5.46 13.20 -12.27
CA LEU A 311 -6.09 12.00 -11.71
C LEU A 311 -7.15 12.40 -10.67
N VAL A 312 -8.33 11.79 -10.73
CA VAL A 312 -9.29 11.76 -9.62
C VAL A 312 -9.20 10.38 -8.98
N ALA A 313 -8.97 10.29 -7.68
CA ALA A 313 -8.72 8.99 -7.08
C ALA A 313 -9.38 8.76 -5.71
N SER A 314 -9.92 7.55 -5.56
CA SER A 314 -10.42 6.99 -4.29
C SER A 314 -9.58 5.80 -3.81
N ARG A 315 -8.47 5.48 -4.49
CA ARG A 315 -7.51 4.42 -4.14
C ARG A 315 -6.17 5.01 -3.69
N TYR A 316 -5.74 4.61 -2.49
CA TYR A 316 -4.55 5.18 -1.84
C TYR A 316 -3.27 5.04 -2.70
N HIS A 317 -2.97 3.86 -3.23
CA HIS A 317 -1.75 3.66 -4.02
C HIS A 317 -1.81 4.33 -5.40
N SER A 318 -3.01 4.57 -5.95
CA SER A 318 -3.16 5.42 -7.13
C SER A 318 -2.86 6.89 -6.81
N CYS A 319 -3.25 7.36 -5.60
CA CYS A 319 -2.85 8.68 -5.13
C CYS A 319 -1.31 8.78 -4.99
N VAL A 320 -0.67 7.76 -4.38
CA VAL A 320 0.79 7.70 -4.27
C VAL A 320 1.45 7.69 -5.66
N ALA A 321 0.91 6.92 -6.60
CA ALA A 321 1.42 6.87 -7.98
C ALA A 321 1.33 8.24 -8.67
N ALA A 322 0.19 8.94 -8.57
CA ALA A 322 0.00 10.27 -9.14
C ALA A 322 0.97 11.29 -8.53
N LEU A 323 1.02 11.40 -7.22
CA LEU A 323 1.87 12.36 -6.52
C LEU A 323 3.35 12.13 -6.83
N SER A 324 3.81 10.87 -6.80
CA SER A 324 5.21 10.52 -7.09
C SER A 324 5.58 10.56 -8.56
N SER A 325 4.62 10.66 -9.48
CA SER A 325 4.83 10.96 -10.90
C SER A 325 4.56 12.43 -11.28
N CYS A 326 4.29 13.27 -10.26
CA CYS A 326 3.95 14.69 -10.43
C CYS A 326 2.70 14.91 -11.29
N THR A 327 1.72 14.02 -11.21
CA THR A 327 0.41 14.16 -11.85
C THR A 327 -0.54 14.87 -10.88
N PRO A 328 -1.17 15.99 -11.26
CA PRO A 328 -2.16 16.66 -10.42
C PRO A 328 -3.25 15.71 -9.96
N LEU A 329 -3.68 15.81 -8.72
CA LEU A 329 -4.52 14.82 -8.08
C LEU A 329 -5.66 15.47 -7.30
N LEU A 330 -6.89 15.07 -7.60
CA LEU A 330 -8.06 15.28 -6.75
C LEU A 330 -8.37 13.97 -6.03
N VAL A 331 -8.37 14.01 -4.71
CA VAL A 331 -8.71 12.84 -3.89
C VAL A 331 -10.15 12.90 -3.44
N VAL A 332 -10.89 11.80 -3.61
CA VAL A 332 -12.14 11.55 -2.90
C VAL A 332 -11.84 10.49 -1.84
N GLY A 333 -11.54 10.96 -0.64
CA GLY A 333 -10.99 10.15 0.45
C GLY A 333 -12.04 9.73 1.47
N TRP A 334 -11.87 8.55 2.05
CA TRP A 334 -12.76 7.97 3.07
C TRP A 334 -12.00 7.56 4.35
N HIS A 335 -10.71 7.95 4.46
CA HIS A 335 -9.86 7.56 5.60
C HIS A 335 -8.77 8.61 5.83
N TYR A 336 -8.38 8.83 7.09
CA TYR A 336 -7.37 9.84 7.48
C TYR A 336 -6.02 9.75 6.75
N LYS A 337 -5.65 8.56 6.25
CA LYS A 337 -4.39 8.37 5.51
C LYS A 337 -4.27 9.25 4.26
N TYR A 338 -5.41 9.62 3.67
CA TYR A 338 -5.42 10.53 2.52
C TYR A 338 -5.06 11.96 2.94
N GLU A 339 -5.52 12.41 4.12
CA GLU A 339 -5.17 13.72 4.67
C GLU A 339 -3.66 13.86 4.84
N GLU A 340 -3.02 12.88 5.50
CA GLU A 340 -1.58 12.91 5.75
C GLU A 340 -0.77 12.78 4.45
N LEU A 341 -1.24 11.98 3.49
CA LEU A 341 -0.61 11.88 2.18
C LEU A 341 -0.67 13.23 1.44
N MET A 342 -1.85 13.84 1.33
CA MET A 342 -2.02 15.13 0.64
C MET A 342 -1.23 16.24 1.33
N HIS A 343 -1.21 16.24 2.66
CA HIS A 343 -0.42 17.18 3.44
C HIS A 343 1.09 17.07 3.16
N SER A 344 1.62 15.85 3.07
CA SER A 344 3.05 15.63 2.76
C SER A 344 3.48 16.18 1.40
N TYR A 345 2.52 16.34 0.48
CA TYR A 345 2.73 16.92 -0.84
C TYR A 345 2.23 18.37 -0.98
N ARG A 346 1.77 18.99 0.11
CA ARG A 346 1.20 20.37 0.13
C ARG A 346 -0.02 20.48 -0.80
N GLN A 347 -0.85 19.44 -0.84
CA GLN A 347 -2.01 19.33 -1.72
C GLN A 347 -3.34 19.24 -0.94
N ASP A 348 -3.39 19.72 0.29
CA ASP A 348 -4.55 19.64 1.19
C ASP A 348 -5.85 20.19 0.56
N ALA A 349 -5.74 21.21 -0.29
CA ALA A 349 -6.87 21.83 -0.96
C ALA A 349 -7.62 20.88 -1.93
N TRP A 350 -6.99 19.81 -2.38
CA TRP A 350 -7.51 18.88 -3.38
C TRP A 350 -7.97 17.55 -2.77
N LEU A 351 -8.45 17.60 -1.54
CA LEU A 351 -9.03 16.46 -0.84
C LEU A 351 -10.49 16.73 -0.51
N LEU A 352 -11.38 15.89 -1.01
CA LEU A 352 -12.78 15.84 -0.63
C LEU A 352 -13.03 14.62 0.25
N SER A 353 -13.81 14.78 1.32
CA SER A 353 -14.27 13.65 2.13
C SER A 353 -15.51 13.02 1.50
N GLU A 354 -15.72 11.73 1.74
CA GLU A 354 -16.90 10.98 1.30
C GLU A 354 -18.22 11.53 1.89
N ALA A 355 -18.13 12.23 3.02
CA ALA A 355 -19.29 12.79 3.69
C ALA A 355 -19.76 14.10 3.07
N ASP A 356 -18.84 14.86 2.46
CA ASP A 356 -19.07 16.20 1.93
C ASP A 356 -19.04 16.25 0.40
N CYS A 357 -18.87 15.11 -0.26
CA CYS A 357 -18.75 15.04 -1.71
C CYS A 357 -20.11 14.73 -2.35
N ASP A 358 -20.66 15.73 -3.01
CA ASP A 358 -21.75 15.59 -4.00
C ASP A 358 -21.24 15.97 -5.39
N SER A 359 -22.07 15.81 -6.43
CA SER A 359 -21.69 16.17 -7.80
C SER A 359 -21.25 17.61 -7.91
N GLN A 360 -21.99 18.54 -7.30
CA GLN A 360 -21.71 19.99 -7.43
C GLN A 360 -20.35 20.35 -6.83
N LYS A 361 -20.05 19.86 -5.64
CA LYS A 361 -18.78 20.12 -4.97
C LYS A 361 -17.61 19.43 -5.69
N LEU A 362 -17.85 18.21 -6.19
CA LEU A 362 -16.86 17.46 -6.98
C LEU A 362 -16.50 18.24 -8.25
N LEU A 363 -17.48 18.68 -9.04
CA LEU A 363 -17.26 19.44 -10.27
C LEU A 363 -16.55 20.76 -9.98
N THR A 364 -17.04 21.53 -9.00
CA THR A 364 -16.44 22.83 -8.65
C THR A 364 -14.97 22.69 -8.23
N THR A 365 -14.65 21.67 -7.43
CA THR A 365 -13.27 21.43 -6.98
C THR A 365 -12.40 20.92 -8.13
N PHE A 366 -12.96 20.06 -8.99
CA PHE A 366 -12.29 19.55 -10.17
C PHE A 366 -11.92 20.69 -11.14
N ASP A 367 -12.86 21.59 -11.46
CA ASP A 367 -12.64 22.74 -12.36
C ASP A 367 -11.53 23.66 -11.82
N ALA A 368 -11.57 23.95 -10.51
CA ALA A 368 -10.53 24.74 -9.85
C ALA A 368 -9.15 24.09 -9.95
N LEU A 369 -9.07 22.76 -9.79
CA LEU A 369 -7.82 22.02 -9.96
C LEU A 369 -7.39 21.96 -11.43
N TRP A 370 -8.34 21.77 -12.35
CA TRP A 370 -8.04 21.75 -13.79
C TRP A 370 -7.39 23.06 -14.26
N GLU A 371 -7.90 24.18 -13.84
CA GLU A 371 -7.33 25.51 -14.13
C GLU A 371 -5.91 25.65 -13.54
N GLN A 372 -5.68 25.11 -12.34
CA GLN A 372 -4.42 25.23 -11.61
C GLN A 372 -3.45 24.05 -11.86
N ARG A 373 -3.81 23.08 -12.70
CA ARG A 373 -3.04 21.83 -12.86
C ARG A 373 -1.56 22.01 -13.21
N ALA A 374 -1.23 23.03 -13.97
CA ALA A 374 0.17 23.33 -14.32
C ALA A 374 0.96 23.80 -13.07
N ALA A 375 0.39 24.67 -12.25
CA ALA A 375 1.01 25.15 -11.01
C ALA A 375 1.12 24.01 -9.96
N VAL A 376 0.08 23.18 -9.88
CA VAL A 376 0.09 21.99 -9.03
C VAL A 376 1.19 21.01 -9.46
N ARG A 377 1.32 20.73 -10.74
CA ARG A 377 2.40 19.87 -11.28
C ARG A 377 3.78 20.42 -10.95
N GLN A 378 3.96 21.73 -11.04
CA GLN A 378 5.21 22.38 -10.64
C GLN A 378 5.49 22.16 -9.15
N THR A 379 4.52 22.42 -8.27
CA THR A 379 4.63 22.18 -6.83
C THR A 379 5.02 20.73 -6.52
N LEU A 380 4.37 19.76 -7.18
CA LEU A 380 4.68 18.35 -7.01
C LEU A 380 6.13 18.02 -7.42
N THR A 381 6.61 18.63 -8.52
CA THR A 381 7.99 18.45 -9.01
C THR A 381 9.02 18.99 -8.00
N GLU A 382 8.69 20.03 -7.25
CA GLU A 382 9.54 20.60 -6.20
C GLU A 382 9.48 19.81 -4.89
N VAL A 383 8.32 19.21 -4.56
CA VAL A 383 8.08 18.50 -3.30
C VAL A 383 8.52 17.03 -3.37
N TYR A 384 8.26 16.34 -4.47
CA TYR A 384 8.58 14.91 -4.58
C TYR A 384 10.03 14.54 -4.24
N PRO A 385 11.07 15.29 -4.68
CA PRO A 385 12.44 15.00 -4.28
C PRO A 385 12.66 15.05 -2.76
N GLN A 386 11.92 15.89 -2.04
CA GLN A 386 11.99 16.01 -0.57
C GLN A 386 11.37 14.77 0.08
N VAL A 387 10.18 14.35 -0.38
CA VAL A 387 9.50 13.13 0.07
C VAL A 387 10.39 11.90 -0.17
N ARG A 388 10.98 11.79 -1.37
CA ARG A 388 11.93 10.70 -1.70
C ARG A 388 13.15 10.70 -0.78
N ALA A 389 13.74 11.86 -0.53
CA ALA A 389 14.92 11.99 0.33
C ALA A 389 14.59 11.60 1.78
N GLU A 390 13.42 11.94 2.29
CA GLU A 390 12.97 11.57 3.63
C GLU A 390 12.83 10.04 3.77
N ILE A 391 12.21 9.37 2.81
CA ILE A 391 12.08 7.89 2.80
C ILE A 391 13.48 7.25 2.84
N ILE A 392 14.40 7.72 1.98
CA ILE A 392 15.76 7.18 1.91
C ILE A 392 16.53 7.43 3.21
N ALA A 393 16.41 8.62 3.79
CA ALA A 393 17.07 8.95 5.04
C ALA A 393 16.62 8.06 6.22
N VAL A 394 15.30 7.87 6.35
CA VAL A 394 14.73 6.97 7.37
C VAL A 394 15.13 5.52 7.08
N GLY A 395 15.08 5.09 5.81
CA GLY A 395 15.52 3.76 5.41
C GLY A 395 16.99 3.49 5.74
N ARG A 396 17.89 4.40 5.42
CA ARG A 396 19.31 4.29 5.75
C ARG A 396 19.54 4.19 7.25
N ARG A 397 18.84 4.99 8.06
CA ARG A 397 18.92 4.93 9.52
C ARG A 397 18.41 3.60 10.08
N MET A 398 17.32 3.06 9.53
CA MET A 398 16.63 1.90 10.10
C MET A 398 17.09 0.56 9.50
N LEU A 399 17.46 0.52 8.23
CA LEU A 399 17.91 -0.69 7.53
C LEU A 399 19.44 -0.75 7.44
N GLY A 400 20.11 0.39 7.39
CA GLY A 400 21.56 0.48 7.31
C GLY A 400 22.27 -0.12 8.52
N GLU A 401 23.57 -0.34 8.42
CA GLU A 401 24.39 -0.71 9.56
C GLU A 401 24.48 0.49 10.52
N GLU A 402 24.18 0.28 11.78
CA GLU A 402 24.57 1.24 12.80
C GLU A 402 26.10 1.40 12.70
N ASN A 403 26.57 2.62 12.47
CA ASN A 403 27.98 2.92 12.64
C ASN A 403 28.36 2.49 14.07
N LYS A 404 29.03 1.34 14.17
CA LYS A 404 29.63 0.86 15.43
C LYS A 404 30.69 1.80 15.89
#